data_551e7738bbad6ed7907053ab26ae0f3c
#
_entry.id   551e7738bbad6ed7907053ab26ae0f3c
#
_cell.length_a   1.000
_cell.length_b   1.000
_cell.length_c   1.000
_cell.angle_alpha   90.00
_cell.angle_beta   90.00
_cell.angle_gamma   90.00
#
_symmetry.space_group_name_H-M   'P 1'
#
loop_
_entity.id
_entity.type
_entity.pdbx_description
1 polymer ?
#
loop_
_entity_poly.entity_id
_entity_poly.type
_entity_poly.pdbx_seq_one_letter_code
_entity_poly.pdbx_strand_id
1 'polypeptide(L)'
;MASRKNQNIAIPLCLPNNCRWNAATGKYIKTGRQRTSLYVVEEALKKLKTVKGPVCVVSIAGPYRKGKSYILSEAFDQPEVFPLGHHFDPETVGIWMWIVPQKMRDSTGRECTVVLLDSEGIDAVMGEGLDDNQIFTLTVLLASVLIYNSAGVPTRHDLNGLDFIMKLSQRIRLCSNDGSVSASSPREDTEFFHKTFPFFIWLLRDVTQSIPTDCRDIKEYFLTRVFKDQGKERAD
;
A
#
# COMPACT_ATOMS: atom_id res chain seq x y z
N MET A 1 -0.05 19.89 32.47
CA MET A 1 0.85 19.74 31.30
C MET A 1 0.60 18.40 30.57
N ALA A 2 -0.64 18.08 30.17
CA ALA A 2 -1.00 16.78 29.58
C ALA A 2 -1.76 16.89 28.24
N SER A 3 -1.71 18.03 27.55
CA SER A 3 -2.60 18.28 26.39
C SER A 3 -1.92 18.47 25.02
N ARG A 4 -0.61 18.30 24.88
CA ARG A 4 0.08 18.51 23.59
C ARG A 4 0.58 17.26 22.88
N LYS A 5 0.45 16.06 23.46
CA LYS A 5 0.95 14.80 22.82
C LYS A 5 0.00 14.15 21.80
N ASN A 6 -1.26 14.57 21.71
CA ASN A 6 -2.25 13.86 20.86
C ASN A 6 -2.48 14.44 19.45
N GLN A 7 -1.73 15.45 19.01
CA GLN A 7 -2.01 16.11 17.72
C GLN A 7 -1.20 15.61 16.51
N ASN A 8 -0.17 14.81 16.73
CA ASN A 8 0.78 14.40 15.69
C ASN A 8 0.86 12.88 15.50
N ILE A 9 -0.25 12.17 15.57
CA ILE A 9 -0.28 10.72 15.37
C ILE A 9 -1.27 10.40 14.25
N ALA A 10 -0.92 9.44 13.40
CA ALA A 10 -1.80 8.91 12.37
C ALA A 10 -3.09 8.37 13.00
N ILE A 11 -4.16 8.42 12.23
CA ILE A 11 -5.47 7.86 12.62
C ILE A 11 -5.86 6.76 11.64
N PRO A 12 -6.63 5.76 12.07
CA PRO A 12 -7.08 4.73 11.15
C PRO A 12 -8.07 5.31 10.14
N LEU A 13 -7.83 5.02 8.86
CA LEU A 13 -8.76 5.28 7.76
C LEU A 13 -9.81 4.18 7.68
N CYS A 14 -9.35 2.92 7.71
CA CYS A 14 -10.21 1.75 7.72
C CYS A 14 -9.77 0.79 8.83
N LEU A 15 -10.74 0.24 9.55
CA LEU A 15 -10.52 -0.78 10.57
C LEU A 15 -11.42 -2.00 10.32
N PRO A 16 -11.00 -3.20 10.74
CA PRO A 16 -11.87 -4.36 10.75
C PRO A 16 -13.03 -4.20 11.72
N ASN A 17 -14.16 -4.85 11.42
CA ASN A 17 -15.38 -4.80 12.22
C ASN A 17 -15.24 -5.34 13.67
N ASN A 18 -14.17 -6.10 13.94
CA ASN A 18 -13.81 -6.54 15.28
C ASN A 18 -12.96 -5.53 16.07
N CYS A 19 -12.68 -4.38 15.50
CA CYS A 19 -12.00 -3.27 16.15
C CYS A 19 -12.95 -2.06 16.27
N ARG A 20 -12.86 -1.29 17.36
CA ARG A 20 -13.60 -0.04 17.55
C ARG A 20 -12.62 1.08 17.84
N TRP A 21 -12.67 2.11 17.04
CA TRP A 21 -11.88 3.33 17.25
C TRP A 21 -12.46 4.20 18.37
N ASN A 22 -11.59 4.69 19.23
CA ASN A 22 -11.92 5.67 20.25
C ASN A 22 -11.13 6.96 20.00
N ALA A 23 -11.78 7.96 19.42
CA ALA A 23 -11.17 9.25 19.07
C ALA A 23 -10.67 10.04 20.30
N ALA A 24 -11.29 9.85 21.48
CA ALA A 24 -10.89 10.55 22.70
C ALA A 24 -9.55 10.05 23.24
N THR A 25 -9.25 8.77 23.05
CA THR A 25 -8.00 8.15 23.52
C THR A 25 -6.96 7.97 22.44
N GLY A 26 -7.34 8.12 21.15
CA GLY A 26 -6.46 7.84 20.01
C GLY A 26 -6.06 6.35 19.91
N LYS A 27 -6.92 5.44 20.39
CA LYS A 27 -6.65 3.99 20.40
C LYS A 27 -7.84 3.21 19.85
N TYR A 28 -7.58 2.04 19.31
CA TYR A 28 -8.65 1.09 18.99
C TYR A 28 -8.72 -0.02 20.05
N ILE A 29 -9.90 -0.63 20.17
CA ILE A 29 -10.17 -1.73 21.09
C ILE A 29 -10.69 -2.91 20.28
N LYS A 30 -10.12 -4.09 20.47
CA LYS A 30 -10.62 -5.35 19.88
C LYS A 30 -11.88 -5.80 20.62
N THR A 31 -12.93 -6.16 19.88
CA THR A 31 -14.26 -6.49 20.45
C THR A 31 -14.51 -7.99 20.64
N GLY A 32 -13.55 -8.86 20.31
CA GLY A 32 -13.72 -10.32 20.37
C GLY A 32 -14.67 -10.91 19.31
N ARG A 33 -15.21 -10.09 18.39
CA ARG A 33 -16.01 -10.57 17.25
C ARG A 33 -15.09 -11.17 16.18
N GLN A 34 -15.66 -12.03 15.34
CA GLN A 34 -14.96 -12.51 14.16
C GLN A 34 -14.72 -11.36 13.18
N ARG A 35 -13.54 -11.31 12.60
CA ARG A 35 -13.16 -10.36 11.57
C ARG A 35 -13.77 -10.79 10.22
N THR A 36 -14.68 -10.02 9.66
CA THR A 36 -15.43 -10.37 8.42
C THR A 36 -15.52 -9.24 7.42
N SER A 37 -15.26 -8.00 7.83
CA SER A 37 -15.40 -6.81 6.98
C SER A 37 -14.56 -5.65 7.50
N LEU A 38 -14.38 -4.65 6.64
CA LEU A 38 -13.74 -3.38 6.98
C LEU A 38 -14.80 -2.28 7.08
N TYR A 39 -14.58 -1.30 7.95
CA TYR A 39 -15.37 -0.08 7.98
C TYR A 39 -14.48 1.15 7.94
N VAL A 40 -15.00 2.24 7.41
CA VAL A 40 -14.30 3.53 7.32
C VAL A 40 -14.52 4.31 8.61
N VAL A 41 -13.45 4.89 9.14
CA VAL A 41 -13.49 5.70 10.36
C VAL A 41 -13.92 7.13 10.02
N GLU A 42 -15.05 7.58 10.59
CA GLU A 42 -15.62 8.90 10.28
C GLU A 42 -14.67 10.08 10.59
N GLU A 43 -13.86 9.96 11.63
CA GLU A 43 -12.88 11.00 11.96
C GLU A 43 -11.88 11.20 10.82
N ALA A 44 -11.43 10.12 10.21
CA ALA A 44 -10.54 10.16 9.06
C ALA A 44 -11.20 10.86 7.86
N LEU A 45 -12.47 10.53 7.55
CA LEU A 45 -13.22 11.20 6.49
C LEU A 45 -13.40 12.69 6.76
N LYS A 46 -13.68 13.08 8.01
CA LYS A 46 -13.79 14.50 8.39
C LYS A 46 -12.48 15.22 8.14
N LYS A 47 -11.33 14.64 8.50
CA LYS A 47 -10.01 15.23 8.22
C LYS A 47 -9.72 15.31 6.72
N LEU A 48 -10.00 14.26 5.95
CA LEU A 48 -9.81 14.28 4.49
C LEU A 48 -10.66 15.36 3.80
N LYS A 49 -11.89 15.59 4.24
CA LYS A 49 -12.76 16.66 3.71
C LYS A 49 -12.22 18.07 3.93
N THR A 50 -11.30 18.27 4.85
CA THR A 50 -10.64 19.58 5.05
C THR A 50 -9.53 19.85 4.06
N VAL A 51 -9.02 18.80 3.38
CA VAL A 51 -7.95 18.93 2.39
C VAL A 51 -8.48 19.59 1.13
N LYS A 52 -7.83 20.69 0.72
CA LYS A 52 -8.18 21.43 -0.49
C LYS A 52 -7.04 21.35 -1.51
N GLY A 53 -7.41 21.32 -2.78
CA GLY A 53 -6.47 21.26 -3.89
C GLY A 53 -6.03 19.84 -4.26
N PRO A 54 -5.01 19.69 -5.07
CA PRO A 54 -4.49 18.40 -5.49
C PRO A 54 -3.98 17.58 -4.30
N VAL A 55 -4.23 16.27 -4.35
CA VAL A 55 -3.80 15.30 -3.33
C VAL A 55 -2.95 14.23 -4.00
N CYS A 56 -1.84 13.88 -3.37
CA CYS A 56 -1.02 12.74 -3.71
C CYS A 56 -1.09 11.73 -2.56
N VAL A 57 -1.67 10.57 -2.81
CA VAL A 57 -1.77 9.49 -1.82
C VAL A 57 -0.58 8.56 -2.00
N VAL A 58 0.28 8.47 -0.99
CA VAL A 58 1.42 7.56 -0.96
C VAL A 58 1.11 6.42 -0.02
N SER A 59 0.97 5.23 -0.57
CA SER A 59 0.66 4.02 0.20
C SER A 59 1.85 3.08 0.28
N ILE A 60 2.00 2.40 1.41
CA ILE A 60 2.99 1.35 1.58
C ILE A 60 2.31 0.01 1.89
N ALA A 61 2.73 -1.03 1.18
CA ALA A 61 2.27 -2.40 1.38
C ALA A 61 3.47 -3.37 1.41
N GLY A 62 3.24 -4.61 1.79
CA GLY A 62 4.25 -5.66 1.82
C GLY A 62 4.16 -6.52 3.08
N PRO A 63 5.06 -7.51 3.23
CA PRO A 63 5.02 -8.49 4.28
C PRO A 63 5.01 -7.88 5.68
N TYR A 64 4.41 -8.63 6.61
CA TYR A 64 4.36 -8.29 8.02
C TYR A 64 5.75 -8.08 8.62
N ARG A 65 5.88 -7.10 9.54
CA ARG A 65 7.11 -6.76 10.30
C ARG A 65 8.34 -6.40 9.46
N LYS A 66 8.15 -5.90 8.29
CA LYS A 66 9.25 -5.41 7.43
C LYS A 66 9.44 -3.89 7.51
N GLY A 67 8.99 -3.24 8.60
CA GLY A 67 9.26 -1.82 8.89
C GLY A 67 8.55 -0.83 7.98
N LYS A 68 7.39 -1.17 7.41
CA LYS A 68 6.60 -0.29 6.54
C LYS A 68 6.32 1.07 7.19
N SER A 69 5.71 1.06 8.38
CA SER A 69 5.35 2.25 9.15
C SER A 69 6.55 3.16 9.41
N TYR A 70 7.69 2.58 9.75
CA TYR A 70 8.94 3.30 9.96
C TYR A 70 9.43 3.96 8.66
N ILE A 71 9.52 3.18 7.58
CA ILE A 71 9.99 3.68 6.28
C ILE A 71 9.14 4.84 5.79
N LEU A 72 7.81 4.70 5.88
CA LEU A 72 6.88 5.73 5.41
C LEU A 72 7.01 7.00 6.25
N SER A 73 7.20 6.88 7.56
CA SER A 73 7.44 8.02 8.45
C SER A 73 8.74 8.75 8.09
N GLU A 74 9.85 8.04 7.99
CA GLU A 74 11.16 8.62 7.73
C GLU A 74 11.27 9.23 6.31
N ALA A 75 10.69 8.58 5.30
CA ALA A 75 10.74 9.06 3.93
C ALA A 75 10.06 10.44 3.72
N PHE A 76 9.21 10.85 4.65
CA PHE A 76 8.49 12.12 4.59
C PHE A 76 8.80 13.07 5.76
N ASP A 77 9.89 12.85 6.47
CA ASP A 77 10.29 13.65 7.65
C ASP A 77 9.17 13.77 8.70
N GLN A 78 8.45 12.67 8.92
CA GLN A 78 7.35 12.57 9.87
C GLN A 78 7.65 11.47 10.92
N PRO A 79 8.71 11.62 11.73
CA PRO A 79 9.13 10.58 12.66
C PRO A 79 8.00 10.22 13.64
N GLU A 80 7.86 8.93 13.92
CA GLU A 80 6.92 8.38 14.92
C GLU A 80 5.43 8.71 14.67
N VAL A 81 5.06 9.14 13.46
CA VAL A 81 3.67 9.48 13.15
C VAL A 81 2.78 8.25 13.11
N PHE A 82 3.28 7.13 12.59
CA PHE A 82 2.60 5.84 12.66
C PHE A 82 3.04 5.06 13.90
N PRO A 83 2.12 4.34 14.56
CA PRO A 83 2.47 3.50 15.70
C PRO A 83 3.51 2.43 15.31
N LEU A 84 4.61 2.36 16.06
CA LEU A 84 5.65 1.36 15.87
C LEU A 84 5.53 0.29 16.94
N GLY A 85 5.27 -0.95 16.52
CA GLY A 85 5.15 -2.09 17.42
C GLY A 85 6.49 -2.72 17.76
N HIS A 86 6.75 -2.93 19.05
CA HIS A 86 7.89 -3.68 19.56
C HIS A 86 7.52 -5.10 20.00
N HIS A 87 6.22 -5.45 19.98
CA HIS A 87 5.70 -6.77 20.38
C HIS A 87 5.46 -7.67 19.17
N PHE A 88 5.22 -8.96 19.39
CA PHE A 88 4.94 -9.93 18.33
C PHE A 88 3.58 -9.69 17.64
N ASP A 89 2.63 -9.06 18.33
CA ASP A 89 1.33 -8.73 17.74
C ASP A 89 1.43 -7.59 16.71
N PRO A 90 0.55 -7.58 15.69
CA PRO A 90 0.46 -6.47 14.75
C PRO A 90 0.07 -5.18 15.47
N GLU A 91 0.87 -4.14 15.31
CA GLU A 91 0.53 -2.80 15.81
C GLU A 91 -0.43 -2.10 14.83
N THR A 92 -0.10 -2.16 13.54
CA THR A 92 -0.97 -1.63 12.49
C THR A 92 -2.05 -2.65 12.15
N VAL A 93 -3.30 -2.31 12.39
CA VAL A 93 -4.48 -3.10 12.00
C VAL A 93 -5.30 -2.27 11.02
N GLY A 94 -5.64 -2.85 9.87
CA GLY A 94 -6.33 -2.15 8.79
C GLY A 94 -5.43 -1.18 8.03
N ILE A 95 -5.96 0.01 7.72
CA ILE A 95 -5.24 1.08 6.99
C ILE A 95 -5.24 2.34 7.84
N TRP A 96 -4.07 2.89 8.08
CA TRP A 96 -3.87 4.14 8.83
C TRP A 96 -3.45 5.26 7.91
N MET A 97 -3.84 6.48 8.22
CA MET A 97 -3.53 7.65 7.42
C MET A 97 -2.89 8.78 8.22
N TRP A 98 -2.02 9.52 7.53
CA TRP A 98 -1.46 10.79 7.98
C TRP A 98 -1.50 11.82 6.85
N ILE A 99 -1.96 13.02 7.14
CA ILE A 99 -1.90 14.15 6.20
C ILE A 99 -0.65 14.95 6.53
N VAL A 100 0.32 14.95 5.60
CA VAL A 100 1.58 15.70 5.77
C VAL A 100 1.26 17.18 5.88
N PRO A 101 1.69 17.87 6.96
CA PRO A 101 1.34 19.27 7.17
C PRO A 101 1.91 20.19 6.07
N GLN A 102 3.10 19.89 5.59
CA GLN A 102 3.78 20.66 4.56
C GLN A 102 3.23 20.31 3.18
N LYS A 103 2.93 21.32 2.38
CA LYS A 103 2.65 21.12 0.95
C LYS A 103 3.93 20.68 0.23
N MET A 104 3.79 19.72 -0.66
CA MET A 104 4.87 19.26 -1.53
C MET A 104 4.62 19.73 -2.96
N ARG A 105 5.68 19.74 -3.77
CA ARG A 105 5.57 20.09 -5.19
C ARG A 105 5.85 18.87 -6.05
N ASP A 106 5.01 18.65 -7.03
CA ASP A 106 5.23 17.63 -8.04
C ASP A 106 6.34 18.04 -9.03
N SER A 107 6.70 17.17 -9.95
CA SER A 107 7.73 17.43 -10.98
C SER A 107 7.43 18.61 -11.90
N THR A 108 6.17 19.06 -11.93
CA THR A 108 5.74 20.25 -12.71
C THR A 108 5.76 21.54 -11.87
N GLY A 109 6.12 21.46 -10.59
CA GLY A 109 6.12 22.58 -9.66
C GLY A 109 4.75 22.86 -9.02
N ARG A 110 3.71 22.04 -9.30
CA ARG A 110 2.38 22.23 -8.76
C ARG A 110 2.32 21.72 -7.31
N GLU A 111 1.76 22.51 -6.42
CA GLU A 111 1.60 22.14 -5.01
C GLU A 111 0.51 21.10 -4.83
N CYS A 112 0.79 20.10 -4.01
CA CYS A 112 -0.15 19.07 -3.59
C CYS A 112 -0.06 18.80 -2.09
N THR A 113 -1.13 18.27 -1.52
CA THR A 113 -1.13 17.70 -0.17
C THR A 113 -0.78 16.22 -0.27
N VAL A 114 0.22 15.77 0.49
CA VAL A 114 0.54 14.35 0.58
C VAL A 114 -0.26 13.72 1.71
N VAL A 115 -0.92 12.60 1.40
CA VAL A 115 -1.58 11.73 2.37
C VAL A 115 -0.84 10.41 2.39
N LEU A 116 -0.28 10.05 3.53
CA LEU A 116 0.42 8.79 3.74
C LEU A 116 -0.57 7.72 4.19
N LEU A 117 -0.54 6.54 3.60
CA LEU A 117 -1.32 5.38 4.00
C LEU A 117 -0.40 4.23 4.40
N ASP A 118 -0.42 3.87 5.68
CA ASP A 118 0.26 2.70 6.21
C ASP A 118 -0.74 1.55 6.32
N SER A 119 -0.40 0.39 5.77
CA SER A 119 -1.28 -0.78 5.78
C SER A 119 -0.79 -1.88 6.71
N GLU A 120 -1.74 -2.64 7.24
CA GLU A 120 -1.46 -3.92 7.88
C GLU A 120 -0.58 -4.79 6.98
N GLY A 121 0.34 -5.54 7.60
CA GLY A 121 1.24 -6.42 6.85
C GLY A 121 0.50 -7.61 6.26
N ILE A 122 0.82 -7.94 5.02
CA ILE A 122 0.35 -9.15 4.34
C ILE A 122 0.99 -10.36 5.02
N ASP A 123 0.27 -11.48 5.11
CA ASP A 123 0.74 -12.75 5.70
C ASP A 123 1.12 -12.68 7.19
N ALA A 124 0.44 -11.87 7.96
CA ALA A 124 0.53 -11.99 9.41
C ALA A 124 0.01 -13.37 9.84
N VAL A 125 0.80 -14.09 10.66
CA VAL A 125 0.48 -15.46 11.15
C VAL A 125 -0.89 -15.55 11.83
N MET A 126 -1.40 -14.42 12.29
CA MET A 126 -2.72 -14.25 12.92
C MET A 126 -3.74 -13.61 11.96
N GLY A 127 -3.37 -13.36 10.70
CA GLY A 127 -4.25 -12.80 9.68
C GLY A 127 -5.26 -13.87 9.22
N GLU A 128 -6.55 -13.56 9.30
CA GLU A 128 -7.58 -14.38 8.67
C GLU A 128 -7.61 -13.97 7.18
N GLY A 129 -6.97 -14.75 6.33
CA GLY A 129 -6.56 -14.48 4.94
C GLY A 129 -7.56 -13.86 3.95
N LEU A 130 -8.85 -13.73 4.31
CA LEU A 130 -9.85 -13.02 3.50
C LEU A 130 -9.64 -11.50 3.56
N ASP A 131 -9.19 -10.96 4.69
CA ASP A 131 -9.06 -9.53 4.91
C ASP A 131 -7.76 -8.94 4.34
N ASP A 132 -6.68 -9.73 4.26
CA ASP A 132 -5.39 -9.27 3.71
C ASP A 132 -5.55 -8.83 2.24
N ASN A 133 -6.32 -9.58 1.46
CA ASN A 133 -6.63 -9.23 0.08
C ASN A 133 -7.48 -7.95 -0.03
N GLN A 134 -8.42 -7.74 0.89
CA GLN A 134 -9.25 -6.52 0.89
C GLN A 134 -8.43 -5.30 1.27
N ILE A 135 -7.60 -5.40 2.32
CA ILE A 135 -6.72 -4.31 2.75
C ILE A 135 -5.72 -3.98 1.65
N PHE A 136 -5.09 -4.99 1.05
CA PHE A 136 -4.16 -4.78 -0.04
C PHE A 136 -4.83 -4.15 -1.26
N THR A 137 -6.02 -4.63 -1.65
CA THR A 137 -6.82 -4.05 -2.74
C THR A 137 -7.11 -2.57 -2.49
N LEU A 138 -7.60 -2.23 -1.30
CA LEU A 138 -7.89 -0.84 -0.94
C LEU A 138 -6.62 0.03 -0.94
N THR A 139 -5.52 -0.51 -0.42
CA THR A 139 -4.23 0.19 -0.40
C THR A 139 -3.76 0.53 -1.81
N VAL A 140 -3.91 -0.40 -2.77
CA VAL A 140 -3.59 -0.18 -4.19
C VAL A 140 -4.54 0.84 -4.82
N LEU A 141 -5.86 0.68 -4.64
CA LEU A 141 -6.87 1.52 -5.31
C LEU A 141 -6.88 2.97 -4.81
N LEU A 142 -6.51 3.19 -3.56
CA LEU A 142 -6.45 4.54 -2.98
C LEU A 142 -5.16 5.28 -3.32
N ALA A 143 -4.12 4.57 -3.75
CA ALA A 143 -2.79 5.13 -3.96
C ALA A 143 -2.66 5.95 -5.25
N SER A 144 -1.95 7.08 -5.18
CA SER A 144 -1.31 7.72 -6.34
C SER A 144 0.08 7.12 -6.57
N VAL A 145 0.77 6.76 -5.48
CA VAL A 145 2.06 6.07 -5.45
C VAL A 145 1.96 4.90 -4.50
N LEU A 146 2.27 3.70 -4.98
CA LEU A 146 2.33 2.48 -4.18
C LEU A 146 3.78 2.04 -3.97
N ILE A 147 4.21 1.97 -2.73
CA ILE A 147 5.50 1.39 -2.35
C ILE A 147 5.24 -0.04 -1.91
N TYR A 148 5.78 -1.02 -2.63
CA TYR A 148 5.79 -2.42 -2.21
C TYR A 148 7.13 -2.72 -1.53
N ASN A 149 7.10 -2.91 -0.22
CA ASN A 149 8.29 -3.09 0.60
C ASN A 149 8.54 -4.57 0.87
N SER A 150 9.66 -5.08 0.38
CA SER A 150 10.16 -6.43 0.67
C SER A 150 11.60 -6.41 1.17
N ALA A 151 12.05 -7.51 1.76
CA ALA A 151 13.41 -7.63 2.31
C ALA A 151 14.08 -8.89 1.77
N GLY A 152 15.38 -8.78 1.49
CA GLY A 152 16.17 -9.84 0.87
C GLY A 152 15.96 -9.93 -0.64
N VAL A 153 16.40 -11.04 -1.21
CA VAL A 153 16.15 -11.35 -2.62
C VAL A 153 14.67 -11.70 -2.79
N PRO A 154 13.98 -11.12 -3.78
CA PRO A 154 12.58 -11.42 -4.01
C PRO A 154 12.33 -12.90 -4.19
N THR A 155 11.31 -13.39 -3.53
CA THR A 155 10.86 -14.77 -3.57
C THR A 155 9.69 -14.92 -4.53
N ARG A 156 9.30 -16.16 -4.85
CA ARG A 156 8.06 -16.44 -5.59
C ARG A 156 6.83 -15.86 -4.88
N HIS A 157 6.86 -15.75 -3.56
CA HIS A 157 5.78 -15.15 -2.77
C HIS A 157 5.64 -13.65 -3.05
N ASP A 158 6.74 -12.90 -3.12
CA ASP A 158 6.72 -11.48 -3.50
C ASP A 158 6.17 -11.29 -4.92
N LEU A 159 6.55 -12.18 -5.86
CA LEU A 159 6.03 -12.17 -7.23
C LEU A 159 4.54 -12.48 -7.30
N ASN A 160 4.02 -13.39 -6.46
CA ASN A 160 2.58 -13.67 -6.38
C ASN A 160 1.78 -12.45 -5.91
N GLY A 161 2.33 -11.64 -4.98
CA GLY A 161 1.74 -10.36 -4.59
C GLY A 161 1.61 -9.40 -5.77
N LEU A 162 2.64 -9.34 -6.64
CA LEU A 162 2.60 -8.52 -7.86
C LEU A 162 1.60 -9.07 -8.89
N ASP A 163 1.49 -10.39 -9.04
CA ASP A 163 0.49 -11.04 -9.92
C ASP A 163 -0.93 -10.72 -9.47
N PHE A 164 -1.17 -10.62 -8.16
CA PHE A 164 -2.46 -10.17 -7.62
C PHE A 164 -2.83 -8.76 -8.10
N ILE A 165 -1.87 -7.82 -8.10
CA ILE A 165 -2.07 -6.46 -8.62
C ILE A 165 -2.46 -6.51 -10.09
N MET A 166 -1.79 -7.32 -10.90
CA MET A 166 -2.10 -7.49 -12.32
C MET A 166 -3.51 -8.06 -12.54
N LYS A 167 -3.88 -9.09 -11.79
CA LYS A 167 -5.25 -9.66 -11.84
C LYS A 167 -6.32 -8.68 -11.40
N LEU A 168 -6.04 -7.84 -10.40
CA LEU A 168 -6.94 -6.79 -9.96
C LEU A 168 -7.18 -5.77 -11.08
N SER A 169 -6.13 -5.37 -11.82
CA SER A 169 -6.23 -4.47 -12.95
C SER A 169 -7.17 -4.99 -14.03
N GLN A 170 -7.02 -6.26 -14.39
CA GLN A 170 -7.88 -6.91 -15.38
C GLN A 170 -9.34 -6.94 -14.95
N ARG A 171 -9.62 -7.22 -13.67
CA ARG A 171 -10.99 -7.22 -13.13
C ARG A 171 -11.63 -5.83 -13.15
N ILE A 172 -10.91 -4.80 -12.77
CA ILE A 172 -11.41 -3.41 -12.81
C ILE A 172 -11.76 -3.03 -14.23
N ARG A 173 -10.94 -3.40 -15.21
CA ARG A 173 -11.20 -3.15 -16.62
C ARG A 173 -12.48 -3.83 -17.11
N LEU A 174 -12.67 -5.11 -16.78
CA LEU A 174 -13.88 -5.85 -17.14
C LEU A 174 -15.15 -5.20 -16.58
N CYS A 175 -15.09 -4.66 -15.37
CA CYS A 175 -16.21 -3.94 -14.76
C CYS A 175 -16.45 -2.55 -15.39
N SER A 176 -15.43 -1.93 -15.99
CA SER A 176 -15.53 -0.59 -16.60
C SER A 176 -16.07 -0.62 -18.04
N ASN A 177 -15.94 -1.75 -18.73
CA ASN A 177 -16.37 -1.92 -20.12
C ASN A 177 -17.72 -2.67 -20.18
N ASP A 178 -18.82 -2.08 -19.84
CA ASP A 178 -20.22 -2.54 -19.98
C ASP A 178 -20.44 -3.90 -20.73
N GLY A 179 -19.71 -4.94 -20.35
CA GLY A 179 -19.89 -6.32 -20.85
C GLY A 179 -19.43 -6.61 -22.29
N SER A 180 -18.86 -5.65 -23.03
CA SER A 180 -18.30 -5.92 -24.35
C SER A 180 -16.84 -6.38 -24.21
N VAL A 181 -16.63 -7.70 -24.19
CA VAL A 181 -15.31 -8.32 -24.25
C VAL A 181 -14.84 -8.28 -25.73
N SER A 182 -14.39 -7.12 -26.18
CA SER A 182 -13.54 -7.08 -27.37
C SER A 182 -12.09 -7.36 -26.91
N ALA A 183 -11.41 -8.25 -27.59
CA ALA A 183 -9.99 -8.51 -27.37
C ALA A 183 -9.23 -7.19 -27.57
N SER A 184 -8.81 -6.58 -26.45
CA SER A 184 -8.05 -5.33 -26.47
C SER A 184 -6.64 -5.58 -26.96
N SER A 185 -6.08 -4.61 -27.65
CA SER A 185 -4.67 -4.66 -28.02
C SER A 185 -3.77 -4.52 -26.80
N PRO A 186 -2.55 -5.12 -26.79
CA PRO A 186 -1.60 -4.95 -25.67
C PRO A 186 -1.29 -3.47 -25.36
N ARG A 187 -1.46 -2.58 -26.33
CA ARG A 187 -1.26 -1.13 -26.17
C ARG A 187 -2.37 -0.47 -25.38
N GLU A 188 -3.63 -0.86 -25.61
CA GLU A 188 -4.79 -0.38 -24.84
C GLU A 188 -4.74 -0.88 -23.41
N ASP A 189 -4.25 -2.10 -23.18
CA ASP A 189 -4.04 -2.66 -21.84
C ASP A 189 -3.02 -1.84 -21.05
N THR A 190 -1.92 -1.46 -21.69
CA THR A 190 -0.88 -0.65 -21.09
C THR A 190 -1.37 0.77 -20.75
N GLU A 191 -2.12 1.41 -21.65
CA GLU A 191 -2.68 2.74 -21.39
C GLU A 191 -3.71 2.73 -20.24
N PHE A 192 -4.57 1.72 -20.21
CA PHE A 192 -5.54 1.56 -19.13
C PHE A 192 -4.83 1.36 -17.79
N PHE A 193 -3.80 0.50 -17.75
CA PHE A 193 -3.01 0.27 -16.55
C PHE A 193 -2.39 1.57 -16.04
N HIS A 194 -1.74 2.35 -16.90
CA HIS A 194 -1.13 3.63 -16.53
C HIS A 194 -2.14 4.67 -16.02
N LYS A 195 -3.38 4.64 -16.49
CA LYS A 195 -4.44 5.56 -16.05
C LYS A 195 -5.09 5.15 -14.73
N THR A 196 -5.14 3.85 -14.46
CA THR A 196 -5.95 3.29 -13.36
C THR A 196 -5.11 2.90 -12.15
N PHE A 197 -3.85 2.53 -12.38
CA PHE A 197 -2.97 2.05 -11.33
C PHE A 197 -2.00 3.11 -10.83
N PRO A 198 -1.62 3.04 -9.52
CA PRO A 198 -0.65 3.96 -8.95
C PRO A 198 0.73 3.83 -9.59
N PHE A 199 1.52 4.88 -9.50
CA PHE A 199 2.95 4.77 -9.76
C PHE A 199 3.55 3.75 -8.79
N PHE A 200 4.19 2.70 -9.32
CA PHE A 200 4.65 1.57 -8.53
C PHE A 200 6.15 1.67 -8.23
N ILE A 201 6.49 1.56 -6.95
CA ILE A 201 7.86 1.49 -6.45
C ILE A 201 8.05 0.16 -5.72
N TRP A 202 8.91 -0.71 -6.23
CA TRP A 202 9.33 -1.89 -5.48
C TRP A 202 10.58 -1.57 -4.67
N LEU A 203 10.42 -1.49 -3.36
CA LEU A 203 11.51 -1.23 -2.43
C LEU A 203 12.09 -2.56 -1.93
N LEU A 204 13.29 -2.88 -2.42
CA LEU A 204 14.06 -4.04 -1.98
C LEU A 204 15.06 -3.61 -0.92
N ARG A 205 15.01 -4.22 0.26
CA ARG A 205 15.91 -3.92 1.37
C ARG A 205 16.70 -5.13 1.80
N ASP A 206 17.83 -4.88 2.49
CA ASP A 206 18.66 -5.92 3.08
C ASP A 206 19.12 -6.98 2.05
N VAL A 207 19.29 -6.58 0.79
CA VAL A 207 19.84 -7.44 -0.27
C VAL A 207 21.35 -7.46 -0.12
N THR A 208 21.89 -8.62 0.24
CA THR A 208 23.32 -8.84 0.42
C THR A 208 24.02 -9.45 -0.80
N GLN A 209 23.23 -9.92 -1.78
CA GLN A 209 23.72 -10.54 -2.99
C GLN A 209 24.14 -9.49 -4.02
N SER A 210 25.23 -9.76 -4.72
CA SER A 210 25.67 -8.94 -5.84
C SER A 210 24.83 -9.19 -7.09
N ILE A 211 24.60 -8.13 -7.86
CA ILE A 211 23.96 -8.26 -9.18
C ILE A 211 24.94 -8.99 -10.11
N PRO A 212 24.46 -9.91 -10.98
CA PRO A 212 25.30 -10.54 -11.99
C PRO A 212 26.04 -9.50 -12.84
N THR A 213 27.30 -9.79 -13.16
CA THR A 213 28.21 -8.85 -13.84
C THR A 213 27.76 -8.45 -15.25
N ASP A 214 26.88 -9.23 -15.85
CA ASP A 214 26.26 -9.00 -17.15
C ASP A 214 24.96 -8.18 -17.11
N CYS A 215 24.53 -7.77 -15.91
CA CYS A 215 23.40 -6.85 -15.70
C CYS A 215 23.92 -5.51 -15.17
N ARG A 216 23.44 -4.42 -15.75
CA ARG A 216 23.84 -3.06 -15.38
C ARG A 216 23.30 -2.65 -14.02
N ASP A 217 22.06 -3.05 -13.71
CA ASP A 217 21.36 -2.72 -12.48
C ASP A 217 20.29 -3.79 -12.13
N ILE A 218 19.71 -3.67 -10.94
CA ILE A 218 18.70 -4.61 -10.45
C ILE A 218 17.44 -4.62 -11.32
N LYS A 219 17.07 -3.49 -11.89
CA LYS A 219 15.91 -3.37 -12.78
C LYS A 219 16.12 -4.20 -14.05
N GLU A 220 17.29 -4.10 -14.67
CA GLU A 220 17.64 -4.90 -15.84
C GLU A 220 17.63 -6.40 -15.53
N TYR A 221 18.17 -6.80 -14.37
CA TYR A 221 18.08 -8.17 -13.90
C TYR A 221 16.65 -8.69 -13.84
N PHE A 222 15.74 -7.94 -13.21
CA PHE A 222 14.34 -8.34 -13.13
C PHE A 222 13.67 -8.40 -14.50
N LEU A 223 13.83 -7.38 -15.32
CA LEU A 223 13.18 -7.30 -16.63
C LEU A 223 13.67 -8.39 -17.59
N THR A 224 14.96 -8.75 -17.53
CA THR A 224 15.55 -9.70 -18.51
C THR A 224 15.56 -11.14 -18.04
N ARG A 225 15.57 -11.41 -16.73
CA ARG A 225 15.71 -12.76 -16.19
C ARG A 225 14.52 -13.27 -15.40
N VAL A 226 13.87 -12.38 -14.63
CA VAL A 226 12.77 -12.80 -13.77
C VAL A 226 11.44 -12.74 -14.51
N PHE A 227 11.17 -11.66 -15.25
CA PHE A 227 9.89 -11.48 -15.94
C PHE A 227 9.87 -12.05 -17.36
N LYS A 228 11.02 -12.25 -17.99
CA LYS A 228 11.10 -12.76 -19.37
C LYS A 228 10.64 -14.22 -19.50
N ASP A 229 10.85 -15.05 -18.49
CA ASP A 229 10.49 -16.47 -18.54
C ASP A 229 9.00 -16.72 -18.28
N GLN A 230 8.26 -15.78 -17.71
CA GLN A 230 6.81 -15.94 -17.47
C GLN A 230 5.96 -15.84 -18.77
N GLY A 231 6.53 -15.35 -19.86
CA GLY A 231 5.85 -15.26 -21.16
C GLY A 231 5.88 -16.54 -21.98
N LYS A 232 6.72 -17.51 -21.64
CA LYS A 232 6.88 -18.75 -22.43
C LYS A 232 6.06 -19.95 -21.93
N GLU A 233 5.62 -19.97 -20.69
CA GLU A 233 4.82 -21.09 -20.14
C GLU A 233 3.32 -21.05 -20.50
N ARG A 234 2.87 -20.09 -21.32
CA ARG A 234 1.46 -19.98 -21.76
C ARG A 234 1.24 -20.32 -23.23
N ALA A 235 2.20 -20.95 -23.88
CA ALA A 235 2.12 -21.32 -25.31
C ALA A 235 2.11 -22.83 -25.58
N ASP A 236 1.82 -23.68 -24.58
CA ASP A 236 1.56 -25.10 -24.76
C ASP A 236 0.19 -25.49 -24.21
#